data_31c0b331c93ed878c70329ee7567ba3b
#
_entry.id   31c0b331c93ed878c70329ee7567ba3b
#
_cell.length_a   1.000
_cell.length_b   1.000
_cell.length_c   1.000
_cell.angle_alpha   90.00
_cell.angle_beta   90.00
_cell.angle_gamma   90.00
#
_symmetry.space_group_name_H-M   'P 1'
#
loop_
_entity.id
_entity.type
_entity.pdbx_description
1 polymer ?
#
loop_
_entity_poly.entity_id
_entity_poly.type
_entity_poly.pdbx_seq_one_letter_code
_entity_poly.pdbx_strand_id
1 'polypeptide(L)'
;MMKLLQFKKIIAILLILSFIVIGVYLVTYKYPHTNWVSMEPVTNISAKNLLKEFESGGGDEKINQIIQISGTISSLKDSLYIIDNSVVCIPENKIENQIKLNKYVIVKGRCIGFDDLLGEIRMDHTILMD
;
A
#
# COMPACT_ATOMS: atom_id res chain seq x y z
N MET A 1 -26.99 23.53 -47.83
CA MET A 1 -26.87 24.23 -46.52
C MET A 1 -27.09 23.32 -45.31
N MET A 2 -28.09 22.44 -45.32
CA MET A 2 -28.33 21.53 -44.18
C MET A 2 -27.19 20.54 -43.92
N LYS A 3 -26.53 20.05 -44.96
CA LYS A 3 -25.38 19.13 -44.83
C LYS A 3 -24.18 19.80 -44.20
N LEU A 4 -23.92 21.07 -44.43
CA LEU A 4 -22.80 21.81 -43.84
C LEU A 4 -23.02 22.08 -42.34
N LEU A 5 -24.28 22.37 -41.96
CA LEU A 5 -24.65 22.56 -40.55
C LEU A 5 -24.52 21.25 -39.74
N GLN A 6 -24.95 20.14 -40.33
CA GLN A 6 -24.80 18.80 -39.78
C GLN A 6 -23.33 18.42 -39.61
N PHE A 7 -22.51 18.74 -40.61
CA PHE A 7 -21.08 18.48 -40.58
C PHE A 7 -20.38 19.26 -39.47
N LYS A 8 -20.73 20.54 -39.28
CA LYS A 8 -20.22 21.37 -38.18
C LYS A 8 -20.61 20.82 -36.81
N LYS A 9 -21.81 20.30 -36.64
CA LYS A 9 -22.27 19.67 -35.41
C LYS A 9 -21.47 18.38 -35.10
N ILE A 10 -21.21 17.57 -36.10
CA ILE A 10 -20.42 16.34 -35.96
C ILE A 10 -18.99 16.66 -35.54
N ILE A 11 -18.38 17.67 -36.17
CA ILE A 11 -17.03 18.10 -35.79
C ILE A 11 -17.00 18.60 -34.34
N ALA A 12 -17.99 19.38 -33.92
CA ALA A 12 -18.09 19.88 -32.56
C ALA A 12 -18.20 18.74 -31.53
N ILE A 13 -18.99 17.71 -31.81
CA ILE A 13 -19.15 16.53 -30.97
C ILE A 13 -17.84 15.75 -30.87
N LEU A 14 -17.12 15.57 -31.99
CA LEU A 14 -15.83 14.90 -32.01
C LEU A 14 -14.76 15.64 -31.19
N LEU A 15 -14.75 16.98 -31.25
CA LEU A 15 -13.87 17.81 -30.49
C LEU A 15 -14.16 17.68 -28.98
N ILE A 16 -15.41 17.70 -28.57
CA ILE A 16 -15.82 17.52 -27.17
C ILE A 16 -15.40 16.14 -26.67
N LEU A 17 -15.65 15.09 -27.45
CA LEU A 17 -15.22 13.73 -27.10
C LEU A 17 -13.70 13.63 -26.95
N SER A 18 -12.94 14.25 -27.84
CA SER A 18 -11.49 14.30 -27.77
C SER A 18 -11.00 14.99 -26.49
N PHE A 19 -11.62 16.11 -26.10
CA PHE A 19 -11.28 16.79 -24.85
C PHE A 19 -11.57 15.94 -23.60
N ILE A 20 -12.68 15.20 -23.62
CA ILE A 20 -13.03 14.30 -22.51
C ILE A 20 -11.98 13.19 -22.38
N VAL A 21 -11.60 12.56 -23.51
CA VAL A 21 -10.60 11.48 -23.51
C VAL A 21 -9.24 12.01 -23.02
N ILE A 22 -8.81 13.19 -23.48
CA ILE A 22 -7.57 13.81 -23.04
C ILE A 22 -7.62 14.14 -21.55
N GLY A 23 -8.75 14.68 -21.07
CA GLY A 23 -8.96 14.98 -19.66
C GLY A 23 -8.86 13.73 -18.78
N VAL A 24 -9.53 12.65 -19.16
CA VAL A 24 -9.44 11.36 -18.44
C VAL A 24 -8.02 10.81 -18.47
N TYR A 25 -7.36 10.87 -19.63
CA TYR A 25 -5.97 10.42 -19.76
C TYR A 25 -5.03 11.19 -18.82
N LEU A 26 -5.11 12.53 -18.82
CA LEU A 26 -4.28 13.37 -17.97
C LEU A 26 -4.54 13.13 -16.48
N VAL A 27 -5.79 12.94 -16.10
CA VAL A 27 -6.17 12.64 -14.72
C VAL A 27 -5.63 11.27 -14.30
N THR A 28 -5.75 10.26 -15.16
CA THR A 28 -5.30 8.90 -14.85
C THR A 28 -3.77 8.78 -14.78
N TYR A 29 -3.07 9.51 -15.65
CA TYR A 29 -1.60 9.43 -15.70
C TYR A 29 -0.88 10.42 -14.78
N LYS A 30 -1.52 11.51 -14.39
CA LYS A 30 -0.90 12.54 -13.52
C LYS A 30 -1.11 12.33 -12.04
N TYR A 31 -1.95 11.38 -11.61
CA TYR A 31 -1.97 11.04 -10.19
C TYR A 31 -0.65 10.35 -9.85
N PRO A 32 0.20 11.02 -9.06
CA PRO A 32 1.43 10.36 -8.63
C PRO A 32 1.06 9.12 -7.83
N HIS A 33 1.61 8.00 -8.21
CA HIS A 33 1.55 6.83 -7.34
C HIS A 33 2.08 7.24 -5.98
N THR A 34 1.30 7.05 -4.94
CA THR A 34 1.74 7.36 -3.58
C THR A 34 3.02 6.61 -3.29
N ASN A 35 4.09 7.33 -3.03
CA ASN A 35 5.37 6.72 -2.69
C ASN A 35 5.40 6.40 -1.20
N TRP A 36 4.85 5.27 -0.84
CA TRP A 36 4.80 4.80 0.54
C TRP A 36 6.18 4.67 1.19
N VAL A 37 7.19 4.32 0.37
CA VAL A 37 8.56 4.12 0.83
C VAL A 37 9.21 5.41 1.35
N SER A 38 8.88 6.54 0.75
CA SER A 38 9.45 7.84 1.15
C SER A 38 8.73 8.51 2.31
N MET A 39 7.57 7.99 2.72
CA MET A 39 6.81 8.55 3.83
C MET A 39 7.45 8.19 5.18
N GLU A 40 7.44 9.15 6.10
CA GLU A 40 7.91 8.88 7.45
C GLU A 40 6.86 8.10 8.26
N PRO A 41 7.29 7.18 9.13
CA PRO A 41 6.36 6.43 9.96
C PRO A 41 5.75 7.33 11.03
N VAL A 42 4.46 7.17 11.27
CA VAL A 42 3.73 7.91 12.32
C VAL A 42 4.01 7.36 13.71
N THR A 43 4.50 6.12 13.81
CA THR A 43 4.80 5.46 15.08
C THR A 43 5.83 4.36 14.90
N ASN A 44 6.59 4.09 15.97
CA ASN A 44 7.48 2.96 16.11
C ASN A 44 6.96 2.05 17.23
N ILE A 45 6.67 0.81 16.90
CA ILE A 45 6.10 -0.14 17.84
C ILE A 45 6.63 -1.55 17.56
N SER A 46 6.78 -2.38 18.58
CA SER A 46 7.09 -3.79 18.36
C SER A 46 5.89 -4.54 17.77
N ALA A 47 6.15 -5.60 17.01
CA ALA A 47 5.09 -6.44 16.44
C ALA A 47 4.15 -6.98 17.53
N LYS A 48 4.70 -7.39 18.67
CA LYS A 48 3.92 -7.88 19.81
C LYS A 48 2.98 -6.83 20.40
N ASN A 49 3.48 -5.61 20.58
CA ASN A 49 2.65 -4.51 21.11
C ASN A 49 1.59 -4.07 20.12
N LEU A 50 1.91 -4.08 18.84
CA LEU A 50 0.93 -3.78 17.78
C LEU A 50 -0.22 -4.80 17.79
N LEU A 51 0.09 -6.08 17.95
CA LEU A 51 -0.92 -7.13 18.08
C LEU A 51 -1.82 -6.89 19.30
N LYS A 52 -1.25 -6.55 20.44
CA LYS A 52 -2.01 -6.21 21.65
C LYS A 52 -2.96 -5.03 21.44
N GLU A 53 -2.53 -4.00 20.74
CA GLU A 53 -3.38 -2.85 20.42
C GLU A 53 -4.58 -3.24 19.56
N PHE A 54 -4.37 -4.05 18.53
CA PHE A 54 -5.46 -4.52 17.69
C PHE A 54 -6.42 -5.45 18.44
N GLU A 55 -5.90 -6.35 19.25
CA GLU A 55 -6.72 -7.25 20.06
C GLU A 55 -7.58 -6.50 21.09
N SER A 56 -7.08 -5.38 21.61
CA SER A 56 -7.83 -4.52 22.53
C SER A 56 -8.77 -3.52 21.86
N GLY A 57 -8.81 -3.49 20.53
CA GLY A 57 -9.66 -2.59 19.76
C GLY A 57 -9.07 -1.22 19.48
N GLY A 58 -7.81 -0.98 19.84
CA GLY A 58 -7.14 0.33 19.70
C GLY A 58 -6.29 0.51 18.45
N GLY A 59 -6.19 -0.52 17.60
CA GLY A 59 -5.31 -0.49 16.43
C GLY A 59 -5.86 0.20 15.19
N ASP A 60 -7.15 0.47 15.16
CA ASP A 60 -7.84 1.00 13.95
C ASP A 60 -7.31 2.35 13.48
N GLU A 61 -6.75 3.15 14.38
CA GLU A 61 -6.13 4.44 14.05
C GLU A 61 -4.89 4.29 13.16
N LYS A 62 -4.26 3.12 13.17
CA LYS A 62 -3.05 2.83 12.39
C LYS A 62 -3.33 2.32 10.99
N ILE A 63 -4.59 1.97 10.69
CA ILE A 63 -4.97 1.48 9.37
C ILE A 63 -4.74 2.56 8.32
N ASN A 64 -4.11 2.19 7.19
CA ASN A 64 -3.67 3.08 6.12
C ASN A 64 -2.57 4.08 6.51
N GLN A 65 -1.95 3.91 7.68
CA GLN A 65 -0.79 4.72 8.09
C GLN A 65 0.51 3.97 7.83
N ILE A 66 1.57 4.74 7.60
CA ILE A 66 2.92 4.20 7.55
C ILE A 66 3.42 4.05 8.98
N ILE A 67 3.77 2.85 9.36
CA ILE A 67 4.28 2.53 10.69
C ILE A 67 5.61 1.79 10.57
N GLN A 68 6.42 1.88 11.62
CA GLN A 68 7.64 1.12 11.75
C GLN A 68 7.47 0.09 12.86
N ILE A 69 7.69 -1.16 12.53
CA ILE A 69 7.60 -2.26 13.50
C ILE A 69 8.94 -2.94 13.66
N SER A 70 9.12 -3.58 14.80
CA SER A 70 10.31 -4.39 15.09
C SER A 70 9.91 -5.76 15.60
N GLY A 71 10.69 -6.74 15.28
CA GLY A 71 10.47 -8.11 15.73
C GLY A 71 11.37 -9.10 15.02
N THR A 72 11.10 -10.37 15.23
CA THR A 72 11.88 -11.48 14.66
C THR A 72 11.11 -12.15 13.54
N ILE A 73 11.77 -12.41 12.44
CA ILE A 73 11.16 -13.13 11.31
C ILE A 73 10.89 -14.57 11.73
N SER A 74 9.61 -14.91 11.80
CA SER A 74 9.14 -16.24 12.23
C SER A 74 8.80 -17.17 11.08
N SER A 75 8.53 -16.64 9.90
CA SER A 75 8.20 -17.43 8.71
C SER A 75 8.60 -16.67 7.45
N LEU A 76 9.01 -17.42 6.43
CA LEU A 76 9.32 -16.92 5.10
C LEU A 76 8.49 -17.70 4.08
N LYS A 77 7.85 -16.98 3.16
CA LYS A 77 7.19 -17.52 1.98
C LYS A 77 7.72 -16.82 0.75
N ASP A 78 7.44 -17.33 -0.44
CA ASP A 78 8.02 -16.83 -1.69
C ASP A 78 7.80 -15.34 -1.94
N SER A 79 6.69 -14.80 -1.46
CA SER A 79 6.30 -13.41 -1.72
C SER A 79 6.02 -12.58 -0.47
N LEU A 80 6.19 -13.15 0.73
CA LEU A 80 5.93 -12.45 1.98
C LEU A 80 6.73 -13.06 3.15
N TYR A 81 6.80 -12.32 4.24
CA TYR A 81 7.40 -12.80 5.49
C TYR A 81 6.52 -12.42 6.68
N ILE A 82 6.66 -13.16 7.76
CA ILE A 82 5.86 -12.97 8.99
C ILE A 82 6.79 -12.63 10.13
N ILE A 83 6.44 -11.62 10.91
CA ILE A 83 7.18 -11.16 12.10
C ILE A 83 6.41 -11.58 13.35
N ASP A 84 7.10 -12.23 14.29
CA ASP A 84 6.57 -12.66 15.59
C ASP A 84 5.24 -13.44 15.49
N ASN A 85 5.07 -14.24 14.45
CA ASN A 85 3.86 -15.02 14.15
C ASN A 85 2.56 -14.19 14.07
N SER A 86 2.66 -12.87 13.95
CA SER A 86 1.50 -11.99 14.05
C SER A 86 1.38 -10.96 12.93
N VAL A 87 2.50 -10.51 12.36
CA VAL A 87 2.48 -9.47 11.33
C VAL A 87 2.92 -10.04 9.99
N VAL A 88 2.01 -10.10 9.05
CA VAL A 88 2.26 -10.52 7.67
C VAL A 88 2.72 -9.30 6.87
N CYS A 89 3.95 -9.34 6.37
CA CYS A 89 4.57 -8.25 5.63
C CYS A 89 4.68 -8.61 4.14
N ILE A 90 4.10 -7.76 3.31
CA ILE A 90 4.22 -7.85 1.85
C ILE A 90 5.27 -6.83 1.41
N PRO A 91 6.45 -7.27 0.93
CA PRO A 91 7.54 -6.35 0.61
C PRO A 91 7.23 -5.52 -0.64
N GLU A 92 7.75 -4.29 -0.65
CA GLU A 92 7.68 -3.40 -1.82
C GLU A 92 8.41 -3.99 -3.03
N ASN A 93 9.57 -4.56 -2.76
CA ASN A 93 10.40 -5.22 -3.76
C ASN A 93 10.47 -6.72 -3.48
N LYS A 94 10.96 -7.49 -4.45
CA LYS A 94 11.18 -8.92 -4.24
C LYS A 94 12.03 -9.15 -2.98
N ILE A 95 11.69 -10.19 -2.25
CA ILE A 95 12.46 -10.60 -1.07
C ILE A 95 13.89 -10.90 -1.51
N GLU A 96 14.83 -10.11 -1.03
CA GLU A 96 16.24 -10.31 -1.26
C GLU A 96 16.84 -11.22 -0.16
N ASN A 97 18.07 -11.64 -0.37
CA ASN A 97 18.82 -12.50 0.57
C ASN A 97 19.02 -11.89 1.97
N GLN A 98 18.61 -10.66 2.18
CA GLN A 98 18.70 -9.95 3.47
C GLN A 98 17.65 -10.40 4.49
N ILE A 99 16.56 -11.00 4.03
CA ILE A 99 15.49 -11.48 4.90
C ILE A 99 15.75 -12.96 5.23
N LYS A 100 16.07 -13.22 6.49
CA LYS A 100 16.39 -14.57 6.99
C LYS A 100 15.52 -14.93 8.17
N LEU A 101 15.15 -16.21 8.24
CA LEU A 101 14.43 -16.78 9.37
C LEU A 101 15.19 -16.53 10.68
N ASN A 102 14.45 -16.24 11.75
CA ASN A 102 14.98 -15.98 13.09
C ASN A 102 15.84 -14.72 13.22
N LYS A 103 15.90 -13.88 12.19
CA LYS A 103 16.59 -12.59 12.26
C LYS A 103 15.68 -11.52 12.84
N TYR A 104 16.21 -10.74 13.79
CA TYR A 104 15.54 -9.53 14.28
C TYR A 104 15.65 -8.43 13.23
N VAL A 105 14.52 -7.81 12.92
CA VAL A 105 14.43 -6.77 11.88
C VAL A 105 13.59 -5.59 12.35
N ILE A 106 13.84 -4.45 11.72
CA ILE A 106 13.01 -3.27 11.81
C ILE A 106 12.44 -3.04 10.41
N VAL A 107 11.11 -2.91 10.30
CA VAL A 107 10.39 -2.85 9.04
C VAL A 107 9.48 -1.64 9.04
N LYS A 108 9.50 -0.88 7.98
CA LYS A 108 8.56 0.21 7.72
C LYS A 108 7.60 -0.20 6.60
N GLY A 109 6.32 0.07 6.77
CA GLY A 109 5.32 -0.21 5.76
C GLY A 109 3.96 0.39 6.10
N ARG A 110 3.01 0.19 5.19
CA ARG A 110 1.63 0.62 5.40
C ARG A 110 0.86 -0.47 6.14
N CYS A 111 0.18 -0.09 7.22
CA CYS A 111 -0.72 -0.99 7.93
C CYS A 111 -2.04 -1.11 7.16
N ILE A 112 -2.40 -2.32 6.73
CA ILE A 112 -3.66 -2.57 6.02
C ILE A 112 -4.80 -2.83 7.00
N GLY A 113 -4.53 -3.61 8.05
CA GLY A 113 -5.54 -3.94 9.05
C GLY A 113 -5.25 -5.24 9.79
N PHE A 114 -6.23 -5.67 10.55
CA PHE A 114 -6.17 -6.86 11.40
C PHE A 114 -7.23 -7.88 10.99
N ASP A 115 -6.81 -9.12 10.85
CA ASP A 115 -7.70 -10.25 10.58
C ASP A 115 -7.98 -10.98 11.89
N ASP A 116 -9.18 -10.79 12.43
CA ASP A 116 -9.61 -11.40 13.71
C ASP A 116 -9.62 -12.93 13.67
N LEU A 117 -9.92 -13.51 12.51
CA LEU A 117 -10.03 -14.96 12.37
C LEU A 117 -8.67 -15.64 12.42
N LEU A 118 -7.67 -15.02 11.81
CA LEU A 118 -6.31 -15.54 11.76
C LEU A 118 -5.43 -14.99 12.87
N GLY A 119 -5.84 -13.91 13.54
CA GLY A 119 -5.01 -13.23 14.52
C GLY A 119 -3.79 -12.58 13.91
N GLU A 120 -3.89 -12.10 12.68
CA GLU A 120 -2.79 -11.55 11.90
C GLU A 120 -3.02 -10.09 11.53
N ILE A 121 -1.98 -9.29 11.70
CA ILE A 121 -1.92 -7.93 11.18
C ILE A 121 -1.29 -7.99 9.80
N ARG A 122 -1.83 -7.26 8.84
CA ARG A 122 -1.29 -7.20 7.49
C ARG A 122 -0.68 -5.84 7.20
N MET A 123 0.50 -5.86 6.60
CA MET A 123 1.21 -4.68 6.12
C MET A 123 1.67 -4.89 4.69
N ASP A 124 1.58 -3.85 3.88
CA ASP A 124 2.13 -3.84 2.51
C ASP A 124 3.18 -2.74 2.34
N HIS A 125 3.77 -2.66 1.17
CA HIS A 125 4.84 -1.71 0.84
C HIS A 125 5.95 -1.71 1.90
N THR A 126 6.26 -2.89 2.45
CA THR A 126 7.24 -3.01 3.52
C THR A 126 8.66 -2.96 2.99
N ILE A 127 9.51 -2.25 3.74
CA ILE A 127 10.95 -2.19 3.50
C ILE A 127 11.70 -2.45 4.80
N LEU A 128 12.84 -3.10 4.70
CA LEU A 128 13.74 -3.26 5.84
C LEU A 128 14.41 -1.93 6.17
N MET A 129 14.46 -1.61 7.45
CA MET A 129 15.20 -0.47 7.97
C MET A 129 16.48 -0.97 8.63
N ASP A 130 17.61 -0.40 8.26
CA ASP A 130 18.90 -0.76 8.84
C ASP A 130 19.19 0.04 10.12
#